data_32abb0f97f18e84ce545c46fc3dfec19
#
_entry.id   32abb0f97f18e84ce545c46fc3dfec19
#
_cell.length_a   1.000
_cell.length_b   1.000
_cell.length_c   1.000
_cell.angle_alpha   90.00
_cell.angle_beta   90.00
_cell.angle_gamma   90.00
#
_symmetry.space_group_name_H-M   'P 1'
#
loop_
_entity.id
_entity.type
_entity.pdbx_description
1 polymer ?
#
loop_
_entity_poly.entity_id
_entity_poly.type
_entity_poly.pdbx_seq_one_letter_code
_entity_poly.pdbx_strand_id
1 'polypeptide(L)'
;AMAFGIGYHPAFRIPMTEGHTDYELRFSQAESPVCIATNGEGLLTDHTYYLGKNITTIPVNRALFANDSHMMVGLHSKELSLVEKDTGRSVTCYISGYPYVLIWSAPGEPQVVCIDPWQSTPRPAEGGNRWEEKPAAAVLQPGETYETCLKTTFSGV
;
A
#
# COMPACT_ATOMS: atom_id res chain seq x y z
N ALA A 1 -26.07 -7.81 11.29
CA ALA A 1 -24.73 -7.85 10.71
C ALA A 1 -24.34 -6.46 10.23
N MET A 2 -23.07 -6.12 10.30
CA MET A 2 -22.50 -4.87 9.80
C MET A 2 -21.32 -5.17 8.88
N ALA A 3 -21.42 -4.72 7.64
CA ALA A 3 -20.30 -4.80 6.69
C ALA A 3 -19.52 -3.50 6.71
N PHE A 4 -18.18 -3.59 6.66
CA PHE A 4 -17.29 -2.43 6.68
C PHE A 4 -15.96 -2.70 5.98
N GLY A 5 -15.25 -1.63 5.65
CA GLY A 5 -13.86 -1.65 5.26
C GLY A 5 -13.02 -0.93 6.30
N ILE A 6 -11.78 -1.39 6.47
CA ILE A 6 -10.81 -0.76 7.35
C ILE A 6 -9.42 -0.85 6.72
N GLY A 7 -8.56 0.12 7.01
CA GLY A 7 -7.19 0.16 6.59
C GLY A 7 -6.42 1.26 7.29
N TYR A 8 -5.12 1.23 7.14
CA TYR A 8 -4.20 2.25 7.66
C TYR A 8 -3.69 3.11 6.52
N HIS A 9 -3.39 4.37 6.81
CA HIS A 9 -2.85 5.31 5.84
C HIS A 9 -1.68 6.12 6.43
N PRO A 10 -0.61 5.44 6.89
CA PRO A 10 0.55 6.13 7.42
C PRO A 10 1.37 6.78 6.31
N ALA A 11 1.76 8.03 6.50
CA ALA A 11 2.59 8.80 5.60
C ALA A 11 3.97 9.03 6.23
N PHE A 12 5.03 8.66 5.54
CA PHE A 12 6.40 8.81 5.99
C PHE A 12 7.08 9.92 5.20
N ARG A 13 7.55 10.94 5.92
CA ARG A 13 8.26 12.05 5.31
C ARG A 13 9.58 11.60 4.70
N ILE A 14 9.90 12.11 3.52
CA ILE A 14 11.21 12.07 2.90
C ILE A 14 11.66 13.50 2.52
N PRO A 15 12.95 13.84 2.56
CA PRO A 15 14.04 12.97 3.01
C PRO A 15 14.01 12.68 4.51
N MET A 16 14.47 11.48 4.90
CA MET A 16 14.69 11.10 6.30
C MET A 16 15.94 11.80 6.85
N THR A 17 16.94 11.96 5.98
CA THR A 17 18.18 12.72 6.23
C THR A 17 18.27 13.86 5.25
N GLU A 18 18.57 15.07 5.72
CA GLU A 18 18.69 16.24 4.86
C GLU A 18 19.72 16.02 3.74
N GLY A 19 19.33 16.36 2.51
CA GLY A 19 20.17 16.21 1.31
C GLY A 19 20.16 14.82 0.65
N HIS A 20 19.55 13.81 1.28
CA HIS A 20 19.44 12.47 0.73
C HIS A 20 18.14 12.28 -0.05
N THR A 21 18.24 11.89 -1.31
CA THR A 21 17.08 11.81 -2.21
C THR A 21 16.87 10.43 -2.85
N ASP A 22 17.76 9.47 -2.59
CA ASP A 22 17.70 8.13 -3.18
C ASP A 22 16.98 7.15 -2.25
N TYR A 23 15.73 6.84 -2.61
CA TYR A 23 14.84 5.97 -1.85
C TYR A 23 14.35 4.79 -2.66
N GLU A 24 14.11 3.69 -1.99
CA GLU A 24 13.42 2.54 -2.56
C GLU A 24 12.40 1.96 -1.58
N LEU A 25 11.37 1.34 -2.14
CA LEU A 25 10.52 0.40 -1.43
C LEU A 25 11.13 -0.99 -1.55
N ARG A 26 11.31 -1.69 -0.43
CA ARG A 26 11.95 -3.01 -0.37
C ARG A 26 11.00 -4.04 0.19
N PHE A 27 10.75 -5.08 -0.57
CA PHE A 27 9.98 -6.25 -0.16
C PHE A 27 10.84 -7.20 0.69
N SER A 28 10.23 -7.94 1.62
CA SER A 28 10.94 -8.94 2.43
C SER A 28 11.36 -10.19 1.65
N GLN A 29 10.82 -10.36 0.44
CA GLN A 29 11.21 -11.41 -0.51
C GLN A 29 10.92 -10.95 -1.95
N ALA A 30 11.36 -11.74 -2.96
CA ALA A 30 11.08 -11.42 -4.35
C ALA A 30 9.57 -11.50 -4.64
N GLU A 31 9.06 -10.49 -5.34
CA GLU A 31 7.66 -10.31 -5.69
C GLU A 31 7.47 -10.05 -7.19
N SER A 32 6.28 -10.35 -7.65
CA SER A 32 5.76 -9.85 -8.92
C SER A 32 4.47 -9.09 -8.65
N PRO A 33 4.56 -7.85 -8.11
CA PRO A 33 3.41 -7.14 -7.58
C PRO A 33 2.36 -6.88 -8.67
N VAL A 34 1.19 -7.48 -8.51
CA VAL A 34 0.00 -7.21 -9.33
C VAL A 34 -0.75 -6.05 -8.71
N CYS A 35 -1.02 -5.03 -9.50
CA CYS A 35 -1.82 -3.88 -9.08
C CYS A 35 -3.17 -3.87 -9.78
N ILE A 36 -4.21 -3.48 -9.06
CA ILE A 36 -5.52 -3.17 -9.63
C ILE A 36 -5.50 -1.68 -10.02
N ALA A 37 -5.88 -1.39 -11.26
CA ALA A 37 -5.97 -0.01 -11.73
C ALA A 37 -7.23 0.68 -11.18
N THR A 38 -7.10 1.96 -10.88
CA THR A 38 -8.24 2.85 -10.57
C THR A 38 -8.52 3.78 -11.75
N ASN A 39 -9.76 4.24 -11.86
CA ASN A 39 -10.11 5.32 -12.81
C ASN A 39 -9.81 6.69 -12.18
N GLY A 40 -10.05 7.77 -12.96
CA GLY A 40 -9.82 9.15 -12.51
C GLY A 40 -10.65 9.60 -11.31
N GLU A 41 -11.64 8.80 -10.87
CA GLU A 41 -12.46 9.02 -9.68
C GLU A 41 -12.00 8.17 -8.48
N GLY A 42 -10.88 7.43 -8.61
CA GLY A 42 -10.38 6.53 -7.58
C GLY A 42 -11.17 5.24 -7.40
N LEU A 43 -12.03 4.88 -8.36
CA LEU A 43 -12.81 3.64 -8.34
C LEU A 43 -12.00 2.51 -8.98
N LEU A 44 -12.17 1.28 -8.46
CA LEU A 44 -11.51 0.11 -9.03
C LEU A 44 -12.04 -0.22 -10.42
N THR A 45 -11.13 -0.57 -11.32
CA THR A 45 -11.46 -1.12 -12.63
C THR A 45 -11.21 -2.64 -12.65
N ASP A 46 -11.52 -3.29 -13.76
CA ASP A 46 -11.19 -4.69 -14.02
C ASP A 46 -9.77 -4.89 -14.57
N HIS A 47 -9.02 -3.79 -14.79
CA HIS A 47 -7.67 -3.83 -15.31
C HIS A 47 -6.64 -4.06 -14.21
N THR A 48 -5.67 -4.95 -14.51
CA THR A 48 -4.51 -5.19 -13.66
C THR A 48 -3.22 -4.99 -14.43
N TYR A 49 -2.15 -4.66 -13.70
CA TYR A 49 -0.81 -4.50 -14.25
C TYR A 49 0.24 -4.94 -13.24
N TYR A 50 1.45 -5.19 -13.72
CA TYR A 50 2.59 -5.52 -12.86
C TYR A 50 3.47 -4.29 -12.64
N LEU A 51 3.87 -4.03 -11.40
CA LEU A 51 4.93 -3.04 -11.09
C LEU A 51 6.33 -3.58 -11.42
N GLY A 52 6.47 -4.88 -11.55
CA GLY A 52 7.70 -5.57 -11.90
C GLY A 52 7.51 -7.06 -11.83
N LYS A 53 8.52 -7.82 -12.26
CA LYS A 53 8.51 -9.29 -12.20
C LYS A 53 9.73 -9.78 -11.47
N ASN A 54 9.54 -10.60 -10.44
CA ASN A 54 10.60 -11.17 -9.61
C ASN A 54 11.56 -10.10 -9.06
N ILE A 55 11.00 -9.01 -8.53
CA ILE A 55 11.74 -7.87 -7.98
C ILE A 55 11.74 -7.91 -6.45
N THR A 56 12.79 -7.38 -5.85
CA THR A 56 12.86 -7.16 -4.39
C THR A 56 12.73 -5.70 -4.00
N THR A 57 12.88 -4.78 -4.98
CA THR A 57 12.83 -3.34 -4.72
C THR A 57 12.07 -2.60 -5.82
N ILE A 58 11.52 -1.44 -5.46
CA ILE A 58 10.91 -0.46 -6.35
C ILE A 58 11.56 0.89 -6.06
N PRO A 59 12.23 1.55 -7.03
CA PRO A 59 12.76 2.89 -6.84
C PRO A 59 11.64 3.89 -6.56
N VAL A 60 11.80 4.73 -5.54
CA VAL A 60 10.87 5.82 -5.22
C VAL A 60 11.30 7.06 -6.00
N ASN A 61 10.48 7.49 -6.93
CA ASN A 61 10.73 8.66 -7.75
C ASN A 61 9.42 9.22 -8.30
N ARG A 62 9.50 10.37 -8.97
CA ARG A 62 8.35 11.02 -9.58
C ARG A 62 7.58 10.13 -10.55
N ALA A 63 8.27 9.29 -11.32
CA ALA A 63 7.63 8.45 -12.33
C ALA A 63 6.78 7.34 -11.71
N LEU A 64 7.18 6.83 -10.54
CA LEU A 64 6.42 5.81 -9.83
C LEU A 64 4.99 6.29 -9.53
N PHE A 65 4.83 7.55 -9.13
CA PHE A 65 3.53 8.09 -8.70
C PHE A 65 2.90 9.04 -9.75
N ALA A 66 3.36 8.98 -11.00
CA ALA A 66 2.84 9.86 -12.07
C ALA A 66 1.35 9.64 -12.36
N ASN A 67 0.86 8.42 -12.13
CA ASN A 67 -0.53 8.01 -12.33
C ASN A 67 -1.24 7.70 -11.01
N ASP A 68 -0.91 8.44 -9.94
CA ASP A 68 -1.49 8.28 -8.61
C ASP A 68 -0.92 7.06 -7.84
N SER A 69 -1.77 6.31 -7.15
CA SER A 69 -1.42 5.21 -6.27
C SER A 69 -1.25 3.87 -7.00
N HIS A 70 -0.59 2.93 -6.34
CA HIS A 70 -0.52 1.54 -6.77
C HIS A 70 -1.14 0.64 -5.71
N MET A 71 -2.27 0.02 -6.02
CA MET A 71 -2.94 -0.94 -5.15
C MET A 71 -2.48 -2.36 -5.47
N MET A 72 -1.52 -2.85 -4.72
CA MET A 72 -0.97 -4.20 -4.86
C MET A 72 -1.87 -5.24 -4.18
N VAL A 73 -1.98 -6.41 -4.81
CA VAL A 73 -2.75 -7.56 -4.30
C VAL A 73 -1.91 -8.82 -4.29
N GLY A 74 -2.23 -9.74 -3.39
CA GLY A 74 -1.65 -11.08 -3.36
C GLY A 74 -0.14 -11.10 -3.08
N LEU A 75 0.39 -10.13 -2.36
CA LEU A 75 1.79 -10.12 -1.96
C LEU A 75 2.10 -11.30 -1.02
N HIS A 76 3.28 -11.90 -1.21
CA HIS A 76 3.81 -12.95 -0.34
C HIS A 76 4.74 -12.39 0.73
N SER A 77 5.28 -11.19 0.51
CA SER A 77 6.10 -10.46 1.48
C SER A 77 5.32 -10.15 2.74
N LYS A 78 5.97 -10.35 3.87
CA LYS A 78 5.40 -10.02 5.18
C LYS A 78 5.64 -8.58 5.58
N GLU A 79 6.60 -7.94 4.93
CA GLU A 79 7.07 -6.60 5.22
C GLU A 79 7.31 -5.83 3.92
N LEU A 80 7.04 -4.53 3.98
CA LEU A 80 7.42 -3.55 2.96
C LEU A 80 8.10 -2.39 3.67
N SER A 81 9.33 -2.09 3.25
CA SER A 81 10.16 -1.04 3.87
C SER A 81 10.38 0.10 2.91
N LEU A 82 10.25 1.33 3.39
CA LEU A 82 10.81 2.53 2.75
C LEU A 82 12.24 2.70 3.26
N VAL A 83 13.20 2.68 2.35
CA VAL A 83 14.64 2.70 2.67
C VAL A 83 15.33 3.89 2.01
N GLU A 84 16.05 4.69 2.80
CA GLU A 84 17.02 5.67 2.33
C GLU A 84 18.33 4.93 2.02
N LYS A 85 18.70 4.85 0.73
CA LYS A 85 19.75 3.93 0.28
C LYS A 85 21.13 4.26 0.81
N ASP A 86 21.46 5.56 0.89
CA ASP A 86 22.80 6.03 1.27
C ASP A 86 23.10 5.78 2.77
N THR A 87 22.10 5.88 3.62
CA THR A 87 22.26 5.78 5.09
C THR A 87 21.80 4.45 5.64
N GLY A 88 20.92 3.75 4.92
CA GLY A 88 20.23 2.56 5.40
C GLY A 88 19.09 2.85 6.39
N ARG A 89 18.77 4.13 6.66
CA ARG A 89 17.58 4.48 7.44
C ARG A 89 16.34 3.93 6.79
N SER A 90 15.42 3.41 7.58
CA SER A 90 14.24 2.78 7.04
C SER A 90 13.04 2.82 7.95
N VAL A 91 11.87 2.76 7.32
CA VAL A 91 10.59 2.50 7.97
C VAL A 91 10.01 1.25 7.36
N THR A 92 9.77 0.24 8.19
CA THR A 92 9.23 -1.05 7.78
C THR A 92 7.81 -1.21 8.30
N CYS A 93 6.86 -1.42 7.40
CA CYS A 93 5.48 -1.77 7.72
C CYS A 93 5.28 -3.29 7.61
N TYR A 94 4.68 -3.90 8.62
CA TYR A 94 4.21 -5.27 8.55
C TYR A 94 2.91 -5.31 7.76
N ILE A 95 2.92 -5.99 6.62
CA ILE A 95 1.80 -6.05 5.67
C ILE A 95 1.13 -7.43 5.62
N SER A 96 1.68 -8.40 6.36
CA SER A 96 1.11 -9.76 6.42
C SER A 96 -0.29 -9.73 7.02
N GLY A 97 -1.22 -10.43 6.38
CA GLY A 97 -2.62 -10.48 6.80
C GLY A 97 -3.52 -9.42 6.15
N TYR A 98 -2.94 -8.48 5.42
CA TYR A 98 -3.72 -7.52 4.63
C TYR A 98 -3.80 -7.98 3.18
N PRO A 99 -5.02 -8.12 2.62
CA PRO A 99 -5.19 -8.55 1.23
C PRO A 99 -4.73 -7.50 0.22
N TYR A 100 -4.66 -6.24 0.62
CA TYR A 100 -4.27 -5.11 -0.21
C TYR A 100 -3.20 -4.27 0.46
N VAL A 101 -2.21 -3.83 -0.33
CA VAL A 101 -1.21 -2.85 0.10
C VAL A 101 -1.14 -1.76 -0.95
N LEU A 102 -1.54 -0.56 -0.57
CA LEU A 102 -1.47 0.59 -1.44
C LEU A 102 -0.20 1.38 -1.13
N ILE A 103 0.50 1.81 -2.17
CA ILE A 103 1.58 2.79 -2.05
C ILE A 103 1.18 4.06 -2.78
N TRP A 104 1.48 5.20 -2.17
CA TRP A 104 1.10 6.50 -2.70
C TRP A 104 2.09 7.59 -2.32
N SER A 105 2.17 8.60 -3.16
CA SER A 105 2.78 9.90 -2.87
C SER A 105 2.01 10.99 -3.63
N ALA A 106 2.06 12.20 -3.14
CA ALA A 106 1.53 13.35 -3.86
C ALA A 106 2.24 13.53 -5.21
N PRO A 107 1.56 14.06 -6.24
CA PRO A 107 2.18 14.31 -7.56
C PRO A 107 3.40 15.24 -7.46
N GLY A 108 4.41 14.97 -8.27
CA GLY A 108 5.67 15.71 -8.30
C GLY A 108 6.83 14.91 -7.70
N GLU A 109 7.85 15.59 -7.18
CA GLU A 109 8.91 14.92 -6.43
C GLU A 109 8.37 14.46 -5.09
N PRO A 110 8.50 13.17 -4.73
CA PRO A 110 7.95 12.63 -3.51
C PRO A 110 8.51 13.35 -2.26
N GLN A 111 7.61 13.88 -1.44
CA GLN A 111 7.92 14.51 -0.14
C GLN A 111 7.47 13.63 1.03
N VAL A 112 6.55 12.73 0.74
CA VAL A 112 6.05 11.70 1.62
C VAL A 112 5.82 10.43 0.82
N VAL A 113 5.91 9.28 1.47
CA VAL A 113 5.50 7.99 0.89
C VAL A 113 4.56 7.33 1.86
N CYS A 114 3.40 6.92 1.36
CA CYS A 114 2.44 6.13 2.12
C CYS A 114 2.63 4.65 1.83
N ILE A 115 2.51 3.82 2.86
CA ILE A 115 2.45 2.37 2.78
C ILE A 115 1.20 1.95 3.54
N ASP A 116 0.17 1.61 2.82
CA ASP A 116 -1.20 1.51 3.33
C ASP A 116 -1.70 0.07 3.29
N PRO A 117 -1.56 -0.71 4.38
CA PRO A 117 -2.17 -2.03 4.46
C PRO A 117 -3.68 -1.90 4.69
N TRP A 118 -4.46 -2.45 3.76
CA TRP A 118 -5.91 -2.36 3.77
C TRP A 118 -6.58 -3.72 3.77
N GLN A 119 -7.67 -3.82 4.55
CA GLN A 119 -8.53 -4.99 4.60
C GLN A 119 -9.49 -5.04 3.41
N SER A 120 -9.93 -3.88 2.92
CA SER A 120 -10.84 -3.80 1.77
C SER A 120 -10.39 -2.73 0.79
N THR A 121 -11.10 -2.62 -0.31
CA THR A 121 -10.75 -1.74 -1.44
C THR A 121 -11.68 -0.53 -1.52
N PRO A 122 -11.37 0.49 -2.35
CA PRO A 122 -12.36 1.40 -2.88
C PRO A 122 -13.52 0.65 -3.57
N ARG A 123 -14.58 1.37 -3.86
CA ARG A 123 -15.71 0.80 -4.60
C ARG A 123 -15.30 0.44 -6.04
N PRO A 124 -15.75 -0.69 -6.59
CA PRO A 124 -15.65 -0.95 -8.03
C PRO A 124 -16.37 0.13 -8.85
N ALA A 125 -15.82 0.48 -10.01
CA ALA A 125 -16.46 1.42 -10.94
C ALA A 125 -17.79 0.88 -11.46
N GLU A 126 -17.86 -0.43 -11.69
CA GLU A 126 -19.06 -1.16 -12.04
C GLU A 126 -19.51 -2.03 -10.87
N GLY A 127 -20.82 -2.08 -10.63
CA GLY A 127 -21.42 -2.90 -9.56
C GLY A 127 -22.29 -2.12 -8.59
N GLY A 128 -22.69 -2.79 -7.51
CA GLY A 128 -23.57 -2.23 -6.49
C GLY A 128 -22.88 -1.25 -5.55
N ASN A 129 -23.70 -0.56 -4.74
CA ASN A 129 -23.21 0.37 -3.70
C ASN A 129 -23.24 -0.25 -2.29
N ARG A 130 -23.48 -1.55 -2.18
CA ARG A 130 -23.57 -2.21 -0.89
C ARG A 130 -22.19 -2.53 -0.35
N TRP A 131 -21.99 -2.35 0.96
CA TRP A 131 -20.73 -2.64 1.61
C TRP A 131 -20.34 -4.11 1.52
N GLU A 132 -21.34 -5.00 1.59
CA GLU A 132 -21.14 -6.45 1.54
C GLU A 132 -20.62 -6.92 0.17
N GLU A 133 -20.81 -6.11 -0.87
CA GLU A 133 -20.38 -6.40 -2.24
C GLU A 133 -18.94 -5.93 -2.52
N LYS A 134 -18.34 -5.16 -1.61
CA LYS A 134 -16.94 -4.71 -1.76
C LYS A 134 -15.98 -5.90 -1.56
N PRO A 135 -14.93 -5.99 -2.39
CA PRO A 135 -13.89 -6.99 -2.21
C PRO A 135 -13.31 -6.96 -0.80
N ALA A 136 -13.24 -8.13 -0.16
CA ALA A 136 -12.70 -8.33 1.18
C ALA A 136 -13.34 -7.46 2.29
N ALA A 137 -14.59 -7.01 2.11
CA ALA A 137 -15.32 -6.35 3.19
C ALA A 137 -15.43 -7.29 4.40
N ALA A 138 -15.14 -6.75 5.59
CA ALA A 138 -15.38 -7.48 6.83
C ALA A 138 -16.87 -7.42 7.18
N VAL A 139 -17.40 -8.51 7.75
CA VAL A 139 -18.79 -8.59 8.22
C VAL A 139 -18.79 -9.07 9.65
N LEU A 140 -19.40 -8.30 10.56
CA LEU A 140 -19.56 -8.64 11.96
C LEU A 140 -21.02 -8.90 12.28
N GLN A 141 -21.28 -9.96 13.07
CA GLN A 141 -22.56 -10.18 13.69
C GLN A 141 -22.68 -9.38 15.00
N PRO A 142 -23.90 -9.18 15.53
CA PRO A 142 -24.07 -8.54 16.82
C PRO A 142 -23.26 -9.25 17.92
N GLY A 143 -22.46 -8.49 18.67
CA GLY A 143 -21.60 -9.01 19.73
C GLY A 143 -20.23 -9.50 19.31
N GLU A 144 -19.92 -9.54 18.01
CA GLU A 144 -18.59 -9.86 17.52
C GLU A 144 -17.66 -8.63 17.58
N THR A 145 -16.36 -8.90 17.70
CA THR A 145 -15.29 -7.89 17.70
C THR A 145 -14.35 -8.14 16.52
N TYR A 146 -13.92 -7.09 15.87
CA TYR A 146 -12.86 -7.11 14.85
C TYR A 146 -11.64 -6.39 15.40
N GLU A 147 -10.50 -7.04 15.32
CA GLU A 147 -9.22 -6.47 15.73
C GLU A 147 -8.26 -6.41 14.56
N THR A 148 -7.54 -5.31 14.43
CA THR A 148 -6.47 -5.13 13.45
C THR A 148 -5.35 -4.31 14.08
N CYS A 149 -4.12 -4.50 13.60
CA CYS A 149 -2.95 -3.83 14.14
C CYS A 149 -1.97 -3.49 13.01
N LEU A 150 -1.56 -2.23 12.92
CA LEU A 150 -0.41 -1.84 12.12
C LEU A 150 0.83 -1.87 13.00
N LYS A 151 1.79 -2.71 12.63
CA LYS A 151 3.13 -2.69 13.24
C LYS A 151 4.10 -2.00 12.28
N THR A 152 4.82 -1.00 12.81
CA THR A 152 5.83 -0.25 12.09
C THR A 152 7.13 -0.23 12.88
N THR A 153 8.26 -0.49 12.22
CA THR A 153 9.60 -0.43 12.81
C THR A 153 10.41 0.67 12.13
N PHE A 154 11.06 1.50 12.94
CA PHE A 154 12.00 2.52 12.48
C PHE A 154 13.42 2.05 12.78
N SER A 155 14.33 2.14 11.80
CA SER A 155 15.72 1.69 11.92
C SER A 155 16.69 2.76 11.41
N GLY A 156 17.91 2.79 11.99
CA GLY A 156 18.94 3.75 11.61
C GLY A 156 18.71 5.16 12.15
N VAL A 157 17.86 5.32 13.16
CA VAL A 157 17.60 6.60 13.85
C VAL A 157 18.61 6.88 14.92
#